data_e1789a4eba3661f4ab480adcfec6eaae
#
_entry.id   e1789a4eba3661f4ab480adcfec6eaae
#
_cell.length_a   1.000
_cell.length_b   1.000
_cell.length_c   1.000
_cell.angle_alpha   90.00
_cell.angle_beta   90.00
_cell.angle_gamma   90.00
#
_symmetry.space_group_name_H-M   'P 1'
#
loop_
_entity.id
_entity.type
_entity.pdbx_description
1 polymer ?
#
loop_
_entity_poly.entity_id
_entity_poly.type
_entity_poly.pdbx_seq_one_letter_code
_entity_poly.pdbx_strand_id
1 'polypeptide(L)'
;MSHYYSQEPNVPLKTRMIEVVIRGERFIFITSSGVFSFGKLDRGTNLLIENMVLEKNWRVLDLGCGYGAIGIVASRFVNYVVMTDINKRAVSIAKKNLKINNVKNAEVRWGHLYEPVKGERFHSIITNPPVHAGKDVLREIVINAPLHLYDGGLLQIVIRTNQGAKYIKSLMERNFKEVIEVSKGSGFRVYAGIA
;
A
#
# COMPACT_ATOMS: atom_id res chain seq x y z
N MET A 1 -19.11 10.23 5.55
CA MET A 1 -18.58 9.07 4.78
C MET A 1 -17.29 9.51 4.15
N SER A 2 -16.21 8.74 4.29
CA SER A 2 -14.89 9.20 3.85
C SER A 2 -14.78 9.12 2.33
N HIS A 3 -14.55 10.26 1.70
CA HIS A 3 -14.40 10.43 0.26
C HIS A 3 -13.04 9.98 -0.31
N TYR A 4 -12.25 9.20 0.45
CA TYR A 4 -10.88 8.83 0.06
C TYR A 4 -10.81 7.83 -1.10
N TYR A 5 -11.91 7.11 -1.37
CA TYR A 5 -11.99 6.05 -2.40
C TYR A 5 -12.80 6.47 -3.62
N SER A 6 -13.16 7.74 -3.72
CA SER A 6 -13.74 8.29 -4.93
C SER A 6 -12.63 8.68 -5.91
N GLN A 7 -12.88 8.53 -7.20
CA GLN A 7 -11.95 8.95 -8.25
C GLN A 7 -11.57 10.43 -8.11
N GLU A 8 -12.50 11.26 -7.64
CA GLU A 8 -12.32 12.69 -7.39
C GLU A 8 -12.89 13.07 -6.02
N PRO A 9 -12.04 13.45 -5.06
CA PRO A 9 -12.52 13.84 -3.74
C PRO A 9 -13.22 15.20 -3.77
N ASN A 10 -14.42 15.25 -3.20
CA ASN A 10 -15.28 16.45 -3.11
C ASN A 10 -14.88 17.37 -1.92
N VAL A 11 -13.58 17.61 -1.74
CA VAL A 11 -13.06 18.51 -0.68
C VAL A 11 -12.03 19.45 -1.27
N PRO A 12 -11.97 20.72 -0.80
CA PRO A 12 -10.96 21.68 -1.24
C PRO A 12 -9.54 21.13 -1.09
N LEU A 13 -8.69 21.44 -2.06
CA LEU A 13 -7.29 21.01 -2.03
C LEU A 13 -6.53 21.78 -0.94
N LYS A 14 -6.11 21.06 0.09
CA LYS A 14 -5.15 21.54 1.09
C LYS A 14 -3.97 20.57 1.09
N THR A 15 -2.76 21.09 1.15
CA THR A 15 -1.54 20.27 1.21
C THR A 15 -0.76 20.56 2.48
N ARG A 16 -0.07 19.56 2.99
CA ARG A 16 0.93 19.69 4.06
C ARG A 16 2.15 18.86 3.70
N MET A 17 3.32 19.40 4.00
CA MET A 17 4.56 18.66 3.93
C MET A 17 4.83 18.04 5.30
N ILE A 18 5.25 16.79 5.29
CA ILE A 18 5.73 16.05 6.46
C ILE A 18 7.11 15.52 6.19
N GLU A 19 7.91 15.48 7.23
CA GLU A 19 9.24 14.85 7.21
C GLU A 19 9.23 13.70 8.21
N VAL A 20 9.74 12.56 7.79
CA VAL A 20 9.77 11.34 8.61
C VAL A 20 11.09 10.61 8.42
N VAL A 21 11.54 9.93 9.46
CA VAL A 21 12.65 8.98 9.39
C VAL A 21 12.06 7.57 9.47
N ILE A 22 12.33 6.75 8.47
CA ILE A 22 11.80 5.39 8.33
C ILE A 22 12.95 4.48 7.92
N ARG A 23 13.14 3.36 8.60
CA ARG A 23 14.26 2.41 8.36
C ARG A 23 15.63 3.10 8.32
N GLY A 24 15.80 4.15 9.14
CA GLY A 24 17.04 4.93 9.20
C GLY A 24 17.25 5.96 8.09
N GLU A 25 16.34 6.06 7.12
CA GLU A 25 16.39 7.04 6.04
C GLU A 25 15.37 8.16 6.21
N ARG A 26 15.72 9.36 5.73
CA ARG A 26 14.86 10.54 5.76
C ARG A 26 14.02 10.64 4.49
N PHE A 27 12.71 10.84 4.66
CA PHE A 27 11.75 11.04 3.58
C PHE A 27 10.94 12.31 3.79
N ILE A 28 10.60 12.98 2.70
CA ILE A 28 9.74 14.16 2.67
C ILE A 28 8.50 13.82 1.84
N PHE A 29 7.31 13.99 2.43
CA PHE A 29 6.06 13.75 1.71
C PHE A 29 5.16 14.97 1.72
N ILE A 30 4.64 15.33 0.56
CA ILE A 30 3.43 16.14 0.45
C ILE A 30 2.24 15.22 0.72
N THR A 31 1.38 15.62 1.63
CA THR A 31 0.09 14.99 1.90
C THR A 31 -1.04 15.93 1.49
N SER A 32 -2.24 15.42 1.22
CA SER A 32 -3.35 16.24 0.74
C SER A 32 -4.67 15.86 1.41
N SER A 33 -5.52 16.88 1.62
CA SER A 33 -6.93 16.63 1.93
C SER A 33 -7.57 15.78 0.83
N GLY A 34 -8.49 14.87 1.19
CA GLY A 34 -9.09 13.92 0.23
C GLY A 34 -8.17 12.77 -0.18
N VAL A 35 -6.98 12.66 0.41
CA VAL A 35 -6.06 11.52 0.36
C VAL A 35 -5.85 10.99 1.77
N PHE A 36 -5.72 9.68 1.91
CA PHE A 36 -5.55 9.03 3.21
C PHE A 36 -4.37 9.63 4.00
N SER A 37 -4.56 9.80 5.32
CA SER A 37 -3.54 10.26 6.27
C SER A 37 -2.99 11.67 6.02
N PHE A 38 -3.88 12.66 5.88
CA PHE A 38 -3.50 14.06 5.71
C PHE A 38 -2.68 14.60 6.90
N GLY A 39 -1.50 15.13 6.61
CA GLY A 39 -0.63 15.83 7.56
C GLY A 39 0.17 14.93 8.51
N LYS A 40 0.17 13.63 8.33
CA LYS A 40 0.94 12.67 9.15
C LYS A 40 1.18 11.36 8.41
N LEU A 41 2.11 10.53 8.89
CA LEU A 41 2.21 9.13 8.53
C LEU A 41 1.23 8.32 9.41
N ASP A 42 0.37 7.51 8.79
CA ASP A 42 -0.55 6.64 9.53
C ASP A 42 0.20 5.54 10.30
N ARG A 43 -0.31 5.20 11.50
CA ARG A 43 0.32 4.20 12.36
C ARG A 43 0.38 2.80 11.75
N GLY A 44 -0.68 2.40 11.03
CA GLY A 44 -0.71 1.11 10.34
C GLY A 44 0.29 1.09 9.18
N THR A 45 0.31 2.16 8.38
CA THR A 45 1.30 2.34 7.31
C THR A 45 2.73 2.30 7.86
N ASN A 46 3.00 2.98 8.96
CA ASN A 46 4.33 2.96 9.59
C ASN A 46 4.72 1.55 10.06
N LEU A 47 3.79 0.84 10.74
CA LEU A 47 4.03 -0.54 11.19
C LEU A 47 4.33 -1.47 10.01
N LEU A 48 3.58 -1.34 8.90
CA LEU A 48 3.80 -2.12 7.68
C LEU A 48 5.16 -1.82 7.07
N ILE A 49 5.50 -0.55 6.86
CA ILE A 49 6.77 -0.15 6.22
C ILE A 49 7.98 -0.62 7.04
N GLU A 50 7.94 -0.50 8.37
CA GLU A 50 9.05 -0.94 9.23
C GLU A 50 9.26 -2.45 9.21
N ASN A 51 8.21 -3.24 8.92
CA ASN A 51 8.23 -4.70 9.03
C ASN A 51 8.05 -5.42 7.69
N MET A 52 7.77 -4.71 6.59
CA MET A 52 7.60 -5.34 5.29
C MET A 52 8.86 -6.07 4.83
N VAL A 53 8.66 -7.26 4.27
CA VAL A 53 9.72 -8.09 3.68
C VAL A 53 10.01 -7.59 2.29
N LEU A 54 11.27 -7.31 2.00
CA LEU A 54 11.75 -6.80 0.71
C LEU A 54 13.09 -7.45 0.35
N GLU A 55 13.30 -7.71 -0.94
CA GLU A 55 14.57 -8.18 -1.47
C GLU A 55 15.01 -7.33 -2.68
N LYS A 56 16.32 -7.15 -2.83
CA LYS A 56 16.93 -6.21 -3.78
C LYS A 56 16.47 -6.39 -5.23
N ASN A 57 16.24 -7.63 -5.64
CA ASN A 57 15.87 -7.94 -7.04
C ASN A 57 14.35 -7.94 -7.29
N TRP A 58 13.56 -7.64 -6.28
CA TRP A 58 12.11 -7.72 -6.38
C TRP A 58 11.51 -6.59 -7.21
N ARG A 59 10.43 -6.94 -7.89
CA ARG A 59 9.44 -6.03 -8.44
C ARG A 59 8.23 -6.03 -7.51
N VAL A 60 7.86 -4.87 -7.02
CA VAL A 60 6.86 -4.70 -5.96
C VAL A 60 5.68 -3.87 -6.45
N LEU A 61 4.47 -4.23 -6.02
CA LEU A 61 3.25 -3.45 -6.20
C LEU A 61 2.83 -2.82 -4.87
N ASP A 62 2.72 -1.49 -4.81
CA ASP A 62 2.05 -0.75 -3.74
C ASP A 62 0.59 -0.51 -4.19
N LEU A 63 -0.33 -1.32 -3.66
CA LEU A 63 -1.73 -1.34 -4.05
C LEU A 63 -2.57 -0.41 -3.17
N GLY A 64 -3.15 0.65 -3.76
CA GLY A 64 -3.82 1.71 -3.03
C GLY A 64 -2.83 2.64 -2.35
N CYS A 65 -1.88 3.17 -3.12
CA CYS A 65 -0.66 3.82 -2.61
C CYS A 65 -0.89 5.14 -1.86
N GLY A 66 -2.06 5.77 -1.98
CA GLY A 66 -2.31 7.08 -1.41
C GLY A 66 -1.29 8.12 -1.90
N TYR A 67 -0.61 8.79 -0.98
CA TYR A 67 0.45 9.74 -1.34
C TYR A 67 1.82 9.07 -1.61
N GLY A 68 1.90 7.74 -1.59
CA GLY A 68 3.05 6.96 -2.03
C GLY A 68 4.04 6.56 -0.92
N ALA A 69 3.66 6.62 0.36
CA ALA A 69 4.60 6.34 1.45
C ALA A 69 5.23 4.95 1.38
N ILE A 70 4.42 3.91 1.16
CA ILE A 70 4.90 2.52 1.10
C ILE A 70 5.83 2.33 -0.10
N GLY A 71 5.36 2.68 -1.30
CA GLY A 71 6.11 2.46 -2.53
C GLY A 71 7.41 3.25 -2.60
N ILE A 72 7.42 4.50 -2.11
CA ILE A 72 8.62 5.35 -2.09
C ILE A 72 9.67 4.80 -1.13
N VAL A 73 9.27 4.34 0.06
CA VAL A 73 10.22 3.69 0.98
C VAL A 73 10.71 2.36 0.40
N ALA A 74 9.80 1.53 -0.13
CA ALA A 74 10.17 0.24 -0.75
C ALA A 74 11.18 0.41 -1.89
N SER A 75 11.11 1.49 -2.66
CA SER A 75 12.01 1.76 -3.80
C SER A 75 13.49 1.84 -3.42
N ARG A 76 13.82 2.08 -2.14
CA ARG A 76 15.20 2.07 -1.64
C ARG A 76 15.80 0.67 -1.53
N PHE A 77 14.93 -0.34 -1.44
CA PHE A 77 15.33 -1.71 -1.08
C PHE A 77 15.05 -2.74 -2.17
N VAL A 78 14.38 -2.35 -3.27
CA VAL A 78 13.97 -3.26 -4.33
C VAL A 78 14.39 -2.76 -5.71
N ASN A 79 14.29 -3.64 -6.74
CA ASN A 79 14.63 -3.28 -8.11
C ASN A 79 13.65 -2.27 -8.70
N TYR A 80 12.33 -2.51 -8.56
CA TYR A 80 11.32 -1.65 -9.16
C TYR A 80 10.00 -1.67 -8.39
N VAL A 81 9.31 -0.52 -8.34
CA VAL A 81 8.01 -0.38 -7.69
C VAL A 81 6.97 0.17 -8.67
N VAL A 82 5.83 -0.51 -8.75
CA VAL A 82 4.61 0.03 -9.35
C VAL A 82 3.67 0.44 -8.23
N MET A 83 3.13 1.65 -8.29
CA MET A 83 2.15 2.15 -7.34
C MET A 83 0.83 2.39 -8.04
N THR A 84 -0.28 1.95 -7.46
CA THR A 84 -1.62 2.17 -8.05
C THR A 84 -2.57 2.81 -7.05
N ASP A 85 -3.44 3.69 -7.53
CA ASP A 85 -4.53 4.25 -6.73
C ASP A 85 -5.70 4.65 -7.63
N ILE A 86 -6.94 4.49 -7.13
CA ILE A 86 -8.15 4.92 -7.83
C ILE A 86 -8.36 6.43 -7.74
N ASN A 87 -7.82 7.07 -6.70
CA ASN A 87 -7.94 8.49 -6.45
C ASN A 87 -6.93 9.28 -7.29
N LYS A 88 -7.39 10.03 -8.29
CA LYS A 88 -6.53 10.85 -9.17
C LYS A 88 -5.66 11.86 -8.40
N ARG A 89 -6.19 12.41 -7.28
CA ARG A 89 -5.43 13.32 -6.41
C ARG A 89 -4.27 12.59 -5.73
N ALA A 90 -4.50 11.37 -5.23
CA ALA A 90 -3.47 10.52 -4.66
C ALA A 90 -2.36 10.25 -5.69
N VAL A 91 -2.72 9.83 -6.89
CA VAL A 91 -1.76 9.61 -7.99
C VAL A 91 -0.93 10.86 -8.30
N SER A 92 -1.56 12.02 -8.38
CA SER A 92 -0.86 13.29 -8.62
C SER A 92 0.14 13.62 -7.50
N ILE A 93 -0.26 13.44 -6.24
CA ILE A 93 0.60 13.69 -5.07
C ILE A 93 1.74 12.67 -4.99
N ALA A 94 1.46 11.38 -5.22
CA ALA A 94 2.48 10.33 -5.23
C ALA A 94 3.55 10.59 -6.30
N LYS A 95 3.17 11.03 -7.50
CA LYS A 95 4.12 11.45 -8.57
C LYS A 95 5.01 12.63 -8.14
N LYS A 96 4.48 13.60 -7.38
CA LYS A 96 5.28 14.70 -6.81
C LYS A 96 6.25 14.18 -5.76
N ASN A 97 5.79 13.27 -4.89
CA ASN A 97 6.59 12.68 -3.84
C ASN A 97 7.73 11.79 -4.38
N LEU A 98 7.54 11.09 -5.50
CA LEU A 98 8.63 10.42 -6.21
C LEU A 98 9.76 11.41 -6.56
N LYS A 99 9.41 12.57 -7.12
CA LYS A 99 10.38 13.60 -7.50
C LYS A 99 11.11 14.18 -6.29
N ILE A 100 10.36 14.53 -5.22
CA ILE A 100 10.93 15.11 -3.99
C ILE A 100 11.94 14.15 -3.35
N ASN A 101 11.66 12.85 -3.38
CA ASN A 101 12.55 11.84 -2.80
C ASN A 101 13.58 11.28 -3.81
N ASN A 102 13.71 11.88 -4.99
CA ASN A 102 14.66 11.46 -6.04
C ASN A 102 14.53 9.98 -6.46
N VAL A 103 13.32 9.42 -6.42
CA VAL A 103 13.06 8.04 -6.81
C VAL A 103 13.03 7.92 -8.33
N LYS A 104 13.83 6.98 -8.88
CA LYS A 104 13.96 6.73 -10.33
C LYS A 104 13.42 5.37 -10.77
N ASN A 105 13.31 4.44 -9.83
CA ASN A 105 12.89 3.05 -10.05
C ASN A 105 11.45 2.80 -9.57
N ALA A 106 10.57 3.77 -9.74
CA ALA A 106 9.15 3.61 -9.43
C ALA A 106 8.27 4.45 -10.35
N GLU A 107 7.05 3.99 -10.54
CA GLU A 107 6.00 4.70 -11.28
C GLU A 107 4.66 4.66 -10.56
N VAL A 108 3.76 5.60 -10.90
CA VAL A 108 2.41 5.67 -10.35
C VAL A 108 1.40 5.62 -11.48
N ARG A 109 0.45 4.68 -11.38
CA ARG A 109 -0.65 4.47 -12.33
C ARG A 109 -2.00 4.72 -11.67
N TRP A 110 -2.92 5.29 -12.42
CA TRP A 110 -4.29 5.49 -11.98
C TRP A 110 -5.15 4.29 -12.40
N GLY A 111 -6.03 3.83 -11.52
CA GLY A 111 -7.04 2.82 -11.79
C GLY A 111 -7.49 2.08 -10.54
N HIS A 112 -8.48 1.21 -10.71
CA HIS A 112 -9.06 0.43 -9.62
C HIS A 112 -8.24 -0.84 -9.37
N LEU A 113 -7.76 -1.01 -8.15
CA LEU A 113 -7.02 -2.19 -7.67
C LEU A 113 -5.97 -2.71 -8.69
N TYR A 114 -6.21 -3.88 -9.27
CA TYR A 114 -5.29 -4.56 -10.19
C TYR A 114 -5.46 -4.18 -11.67
N GLU A 115 -6.49 -3.40 -12.02
CA GLU A 115 -6.74 -3.00 -13.42
C GLU A 115 -5.52 -2.37 -14.11
N PRO A 116 -4.78 -1.43 -13.44
CA PRO A 116 -3.61 -0.81 -14.07
C PRO A 116 -2.41 -1.74 -14.29
N VAL A 117 -2.46 -2.94 -13.69
CA VAL A 117 -1.37 -3.93 -13.72
C VAL A 117 -1.83 -5.29 -14.26
N LYS A 118 -2.91 -5.29 -15.05
CA LYS A 118 -3.46 -6.51 -15.66
C LYS A 118 -2.39 -7.25 -16.47
N GLY A 119 -2.23 -8.55 -16.18
CA GLY A 119 -1.25 -9.41 -16.82
C GLY A 119 0.19 -9.27 -16.30
N GLU A 120 0.43 -8.40 -15.33
CA GLU A 120 1.73 -8.25 -14.69
C GLU A 120 1.83 -9.08 -13.41
N ARG A 121 3.07 -9.49 -13.08
CA ARG A 121 3.37 -10.23 -11.84
C ARG A 121 4.44 -9.52 -11.02
N PHE A 122 4.35 -9.72 -9.70
CA PHE A 122 5.19 -9.07 -8.70
C PHE A 122 5.74 -10.12 -7.73
N HIS A 123 6.88 -9.85 -7.14
CA HIS A 123 7.43 -10.65 -6.04
C HIS A 123 6.71 -10.32 -4.72
N SER A 124 6.25 -9.08 -4.58
CA SER A 124 5.43 -8.69 -3.44
C SER A 124 4.37 -7.68 -3.84
N ILE A 125 3.18 -7.85 -3.30
CA ILE A 125 2.09 -6.87 -3.28
C ILE A 125 1.96 -6.38 -1.85
N ILE A 126 2.03 -5.07 -1.65
CA ILE A 126 1.98 -4.44 -0.33
C ILE A 126 0.79 -3.49 -0.30
N THR A 127 0.01 -3.53 0.77
CA THR A 127 -1.18 -2.67 0.87
C THR A 127 -1.56 -2.32 2.31
N ASN A 128 -1.97 -1.08 2.51
CA ASN A 128 -2.77 -0.65 3.66
C ASN A 128 -4.19 -0.35 3.15
N PRO A 129 -5.06 -1.36 3.08
CA PRO A 129 -6.32 -1.22 2.41
C PRO A 129 -7.27 -0.29 3.16
N PRO A 130 -8.20 0.33 2.43
CA PRO A 130 -9.21 1.20 3.00
C PRO A 130 -10.21 0.42 3.86
N VAL A 131 -10.13 0.57 5.18
CA VAL A 131 -11.04 -0.11 6.14
C VAL A 131 -12.53 0.23 5.91
N HIS A 132 -12.81 1.36 5.28
CA HIS A 132 -14.17 1.83 4.98
C HIS A 132 -14.66 1.49 3.56
N ALA A 133 -13.84 0.84 2.73
CA ALA A 133 -14.23 0.45 1.38
C ALA A 133 -15.19 -0.77 1.33
N GLY A 134 -15.47 -1.36 2.49
CA GLY A 134 -16.33 -2.54 2.60
C GLY A 134 -15.58 -3.87 2.46
N LYS A 135 -16.28 -4.94 2.82
CA LYS A 135 -15.71 -6.30 2.78
C LYS A 135 -15.39 -6.78 1.35
N ASP A 136 -16.12 -6.27 0.36
CA ASP A 136 -15.98 -6.69 -1.04
C ASP A 136 -14.62 -6.26 -1.61
N VAL A 137 -14.19 -5.03 -1.36
CA VAL A 137 -12.87 -4.53 -1.78
C VAL A 137 -11.74 -5.30 -1.10
N LEU A 138 -11.86 -5.56 0.20
CA LEU A 138 -10.88 -6.38 0.93
C LEU A 138 -10.81 -7.81 0.38
N ARG A 139 -11.96 -8.37 0.04
CA ARG A 139 -12.06 -9.69 -0.59
C ARG A 139 -11.40 -9.70 -1.97
N GLU A 140 -11.65 -8.71 -2.80
CA GLU A 140 -11.07 -8.56 -4.13
C GLU A 140 -9.55 -8.44 -4.07
N ILE A 141 -9.00 -7.65 -3.13
CA ILE A 141 -7.57 -7.52 -2.90
C ILE A 141 -6.94 -8.88 -2.62
N VAL A 142 -7.51 -9.66 -1.69
CA VAL A 142 -6.91 -10.93 -1.25
C VAL A 142 -7.06 -12.04 -2.30
N ILE A 143 -8.24 -12.18 -2.91
CA ILE A 143 -8.52 -13.29 -3.85
C ILE A 143 -7.76 -13.13 -5.16
N ASN A 144 -7.60 -11.88 -5.66
CA ASN A 144 -6.93 -11.64 -6.93
C ASN A 144 -5.40 -11.53 -6.80
N ALA A 145 -4.85 -11.34 -5.58
CA ALA A 145 -3.41 -11.21 -5.39
C ALA A 145 -2.59 -12.37 -5.97
N PRO A 146 -2.97 -13.66 -5.81
CA PRO A 146 -2.20 -14.76 -6.39
C PRO A 146 -2.07 -14.71 -7.92
N LEU A 147 -3.04 -14.10 -8.63
CA LEU A 147 -2.99 -13.94 -10.09
C LEU A 147 -1.89 -12.94 -10.52
N HIS A 148 -1.50 -12.05 -9.61
CA HIS A 148 -0.51 -11.00 -9.81
C HIS A 148 0.80 -11.25 -9.03
N LEU A 149 0.97 -12.44 -8.45
CA LEU A 149 2.19 -12.84 -7.76
C LEU A 149 2.96 -13.88 -8.58
N TYR A 150 4.29 -13.83 -8.50
CA TYR A 150 5.12 -14.98 -8.86
C TYR A 150 4.89 -16.11 -7.84
N ASP A 151 5.24 -17.35 -8.21
CA ASP A 151 5.25 -18.48 -7.26
C ASP A 151 6.18 -18.17 -6.08
N GLY A 152 5.69 -18.36 -4.86
CA GLY A 152 6.38 -17.91 -3.64
C GLY A 152 6.35 -16.40 -3.36
N GLY A 153 5.67 -15.61 -4.18
CA GLY A 153 5.50 -14.17 -3.95
C GLY A 153 4.58 -13.87 -2.77
N LEU A 154 4.66 -12.65 -2.23
CA LEU A 154 4.02 -12.25 -0.99
C LEU A 154 2.90 -11.23 -1.20
N LEU A 155 1.73 -11.49 -0.59
CA LEU A 155 0.78 -10.41 -0.26
C LEU A 155 1.04 -9.94 1.17
N GLN A 156 1.47 -8.70 1.34
CA GLN A 156 1.70 -8.09 2.64
C GLN A 156 0.63 -7.03 2.93
N ILE A 157 -0.14 -7.23 3.98
CA ILE A 157 -1.30 -6.42 4.29
C ILE A 157 -1.30 -5.98 5.76
N VAL A 158 -1.52 -4.69 6.01
CA VAL A 158 -1.78 -4.19 7.36
C VAL A 158 -3.27 -3.96 7.55
N ILE A 159 -3.78 -4.37 8.71
CA ILE A 159 -5.19 -4.23 9.06
C ILE A 159 -5.36 -3.91 10.55
N ARG A 160 -6.36 -3.09 10.89
CA ARG A 160 -6.73 -2.86 12.29
C ARG A 160 -7.24 -4.13 12.95
N THR A 161 -6.73 -4.44 14.14
CA THR A 161 -7.09 -5.66 14.90
C THR A 161 -8.59 -5.80 15.06
N ASN A 162 -9.29 -4.71 15.41
CA ASN A 162 -10.73 -4.70 15.68
C ASN A 162 -11.61 -4.43 14.44
N GLN A 163 -11.01 -4.24 13.25
CA GLN A 163 -11.72 -3.87 12.02
C GLN A 163 -11.39 -4.83 10.87
N GLY A 164 -11.56 -6.13 11.11
CA GLY A 164 -11.47 -7.14 10.05
C GLY A 164 -10.21 -8.01 10.04
N ALA A 165 -9.29 -7.91 11.01
CA ALA A 165 -8.07 -8.71 11.03
C ALA A 165 -8.34 -10.22 11.01
N LYS A 166 -9.31 -10.72 11.80
CA LYS A 166 -9.71 -12.14 11.78
C LYS A 166 -10.26 -12.57 10.42
N TYR A 167 -11.09 -11.71 9.81
CA TYR A 167 -11.66 -11.96 8.49
C TYR A 167 -10.59 -12.04 7.42
N ILE A 168 -9.67 -11.05 7.37
CA ILE A 168 -8.58 -11.01 6.40
C ILE A 168 -7.67 -12.22 6.58
N LYS A 169 -7.26 -12.56 7.81
CA LYS A 169 -6.44 -13.73 8.08
C LYS A 169 -7.09 -15.00 7.53
N SER A 170 -8.36 -15.25 7.88
CA SER A 170 -9.11 -16.42 7.40
C SER A 170 -9.26 -16.43 5.86
N LEU A 171 -9.42 -15.26 5.25
CA LEU A 171 -9.51 -15.15 3.79
C LEU A 171 -8.15 -15.46 3.13
N MET A 172 -7.05 -14.97 3.70
CA MET A 172 -5.70 -15.28 3.22
C MET A 172 -5.39 -16.78 3.37
N GLU A 173 -5.70 -17.40 4.51
CA GLU A 173 -5.50 -18.84 4.75
C GLU A 173 -6.19 -19.76 3.73
N ARG A 174 -7.25 -19.27 3.07
CA ARG A 174 -7.97 -20.01 2.01
C ARG A 174 -7.38 -19.81 0.61
N ASN A 175 -6.56 -18.79 0.41
CA ASN A 175 -6.10 -18.37 -0.92
C ASN A 175 -4.58 -18.40 -1.07
N PHE A 176 -3.83 -18.61 0.01
CA PHE A 176 -2.38 -18.66 0.03
C PHE A 176 -1.89 -19.98 0.65
N LYS A 177 -0.70 -20.43 0.25
CA LYS A 177 -0.08 -21.66 0.77
C LYS A 177 0.21 -21.57 2.26
N GLU A 178 0.66 -20.39 2.69
CA GLU A 178 1.01 -20.08 4.08
C GLU A 178 0.65 -18.63 4.41
N VAL A 179 0.27 -18.36 5.66
CA VAL A 179 -0.01 -17.01 6.16
C VAL A 179 0.72 -16.79 7.48
N ILE A 180 1.57 -15.79 7.50
CA ILE A 180 2.42 -15.43 8.64
C ILE A 180 1.95 -14.10 9.22
N GLU A 181 1.84 -13.98 10.55
CA GLU A 181 1.74 -12.69 11.23
C GLU A 181 3.15 -12.12 11.39
N VAL A 182 3.50 -11.17 10.52
CA VAL A 182 4.84 -10.55 10.45
C VAL A 182 5.08 -9.63 11.65
N SER A 183 4.05 -8.86 12.02
CA SER A 183 4.14 -7.89 13.13
C SER A 183 2.78 -7.53 13.69
N LYS A 184 2.76 -7.07 14.95
CA LYS A 184 1.59 -6.46 15.59
C LYS A 184 2.01 -5.26 16.43
N GLY A 185 1.20 -4.20 16.42
CA GLY A 185 1.47 -3.01 17.23
C GLY A 185 0.45 -1.92 16.99
N SER A 186 0.30 -1.01 17.94
CA SER A 186 -0.56 0.19 17.83
C SER A 186 -2.01 -0.10 17.40
N GLY A 187 -2.54 -1.30 17.72
CA GLY A 187 -3.88 -1.73 17.32
C GLY A 187 -3.98 -2.26 15.89
N PHE A 188 -2.85 -2.55 15.24
CA PHE A 188 -2.75 -3.12 13.90
C PHE A 188 -2.02 -4.47 13.91
N ARG A 189 -2.23 -5.24 12.84
CA ARG A 189 -1.50 -6.47 12.52
C ARG A 189 -1.04 -6.41 11.08
N VAL A 190 0.16 -6.94 10.82
CA VAL A 190 0.72 -7.13 9.48
C VAL A 190 0.74 -8.62 9.19
N TYR A 191 0.09 -9.02 8.12
CA TYR A 191 0.10 -10.40 7.61
C TYR A 191 0.86 -10.46 6.29
N ALA A 192 1.57 -11.57 6.07
CA ALA A 192 2.12 -11.95 4.77
C ALA A 192 1.52 -13.30 4.35
N GLY A 193 0.95 -13.36 3.15
CA GLY A 193 0.48 -14.60 2.51
C GLY A 193 1.44 -15.00 1.40
N ILE A 194 1.88 -16.24 1.37
CA ILE A 194 2.79 -16.83 0.37
C ILE A 194 1.97 -17.48 -0.74
N ALA A 195 2.13 -17.05 -1.99
CA ALA A 195 1.40 -17.57 -3.17
C ALA A 195 1.91 -18.91 -3.67
#